data_385aee6968eab20cfd77156af44a6158
#
_entry.id   385aee6968eab20cfd77156af44a6158
#
_cell.length_a   1.000
_cell.length_b   1.000
_cell.length_c   1.000
_cell.angle_alpha   90.00
_cell.angle_beta   90.00
_cell.angle_gamma   90.00
#
_symmetry.space_group_name_H-M   'P 1'
#
loop_
_entity.id
_entity.type
_entity.pdbx_description
1 polymer ?
#
loop_
_entity_poly.entity_id
_entity_poly.type
_entity_poly.pdbx_seq_one_letter_code
_entity_poly.pdbx_strand_id
1 'polypeptide(L)'
;MAQSVINLTPKHAVAGSTRLVGTKAVGGHGICDIRITLDLDNGSIIGKGALEKGEVYAMAAPTTFAGKIIDKAANGNWYVEVTSAENAYLVLTVPVTYYDYTHAMRDESTFYNANGDIVRAYKLFEGDVFELSAEGFLGTPAKNAVVGVDATTYKVEI
;
A
#
# COMPACT_ATOMS: atom_id res chain seq x y z
N MET A 1 19.07 11.50 2.97
CA MET A 1 18.05 10.43 3.01
C MET A 1 16.71 11.06 2.63
N ALA A 2 16.02 10.49 1.66
CA ALA A 2 14.70 10.97 1.30
C ALA A 2 13.73 10.71 2.48
N GLN A 3 12.67 11.50 2.57
CA GLN A 3 11.66 11.38 3.60
C GLN A 3 10.28 11.43 2.93
N SER A 4 9.35 10.70 3.49
CA SER A 4 7.96 10.78 3.10
C SER A 4 7.48 12.22 3.26
N VAL A 5 6.67 12.67 2.32
CA VAL A 5 6.29 14.08 2.23
C VAL A 5 4.78 14.25 2.14
N ILE A 6 4.36 15.48 2.40
CA ILE A 6 2.99 15.92 2.22
C ILE A 6 2.91 16.67 0.89
N ASN A 7 1.95 16.28 0.07
CA ASN A 7 1.64 16.96 -1.18
C ASN A 7 0.13 17.16 -1.27
N LEU A 8 -0.29 18.41 -1.27
CA LEU A 8 -1.71 18.75 -1.24
C LEU A 8 -2.43 18.49 -2.58
N THR A 9 -1.66 18.35 -3.65
CA THR A 9 -2.18 18.04 -4.99
C THR A 9 -1.12 17.27 -5.80
N PRO A 10 -1.47 16.19 -6.53
CA PRO A 10 -2.77 15.53 -6.57
C PRO A 10 -3.06 14.71 -5.30
N LYS A 11 -4.27 14.19 -5.20
CA LYS A 11 -4.62 13.28 -4.10
C LYS A 11 -3.91 11.95 -4.25
N HIS A 12 -3.40 11.45 -3.15
CA HIS A 12 -2.75 10.15 -3.06
C HIS A 12 -3.68 9.08 -2.52
N ALA A 13 -3.32 7.83 -2.74
CA ALA A 13 -4.08 6.70 -2.26
C ALA A 13 -4.03 6.61 -0.73
N VAL A 14 -5.13 6.19 -0.14
CA VAL A 14 -5.27 5.91 1.28
C VAL A 14 -5.53 4.43 1.45
N ALA A 15 -4.69 3.77 2.25
CA ALA A 15 -4.92 2.41 2.71
C ALA A 15 -4.95 2.44 4.24
N GLY A 16 -6.03 1.95 4.80
CA GLY A 16 -6.22 2.01 6.25
C GLY A 16 -5.29 1.05 6.99
N SER A 17 -4.31 1.57 7.70
CA SER A 17 -3.36 0.75 8.49
C SER A 17 -4.04 -0.05 9.62
N THR A 18 -5.20 0.41 10.07
CA THR A 18 -6.01 -0.26 11.10
C THR A 18 -7.03 -1.23 10.51
N ARG A 19 -7.08 -1.37 9.19
CA ARG A 19 -8.14 -2.12 8.50
C ARG A 19 -7.60 -3.21 7.59
N LEU A 20 -6.50 -3.83 8.00
CA LEU A 20 -6.07 -5.10 7.42
C LEU A 20 -6.92 -6.21 8.04
N VAL A 21 -8.07 -6.42 7.45
CA VAL A 21 -9.02 -7.41 7.95
C VAL A 21 -8.56 -8.80 7.53
N GLY A 22 -8.37 -9.67 8.51
CA GLY A 22 -8.05 -11.07 8.24
C GLY A 22 -6.64 -11.33 7.73
N THR A 23 -5.71 -10.38 7.84
CA THR A 23 -4.33 -10.60 7.40
C THR A 23 -3.58 -11.57 8.30
N LYS A 24 -2.76 -12.43 7.70
CA LYS A 24 -1.85 -13.34 8.40
C LYS A 24 -0.50 -12.70 8.72
N ALA A 25 -0.25 -11.49 8.28
CA ALA A 25 0.99 -10.76 8.55
C ALA A 25 1.12 -10.32 10.03
N VAL A 26 0.01 -10.30 10.75
CA VAL A 26 -0.04 -9.92 12.16
C VAL A 26 0.81 -10.87 13.01
N GLY A 27 1.56 -10.32 13.96
CA GLY A 27 2.48 -11.09 14.81
C GLY A 27 3.92 -11.07 14.34
N GLY A 28 4.26 -10.27 13.34
CA GLY A 28 5.62 -10.06 12.86
C GLY A 28 6.11 -11.02 11.81
N HIS A 29 5.34 -12.04 11.46
CA HIS A 29 5.76 -13.06 10.49
C HIS A 29 5.75 -12.60 9.04
N GLY A 30 5.12 -11.50 8.73
CA GLY A 30 5.03 -10.99 7.37
C GLY A 30 5.25 -9.48 7.28
N ILE A 31 5.76 -8.86 8.34
CA ILE A 31 6.03 -7.43 8.36
C ILE A 31 7.52 -7.21 8.14
N CYS A 32 7.87 -6.36 7.19
CA CYS A 32 9.26 -6.00 6.95
C CYS A 32 9.39 -4.54 6.51
N ASP A 33 10.61 -4.04 6.56
CA ASP A 33 10.94 -2.72 6.07
C ASP A 33 11.65 -2.84 4.73
N ILE A 34 11.17 -2.10 3.73
CA ILE A 34 11.66 -2.13 2.36
C ILE A 34 12.06 -0.72 1.95
N ARG A 35 13.24 -0.58 1.36
CA ARG A 35 13.69 0.68 0.75
C ARG A 35 13.12 0.78 -0.65
N ILE A 36 12.26 1.74 -0.89
CA ILE A 36 11.63 1.97 -2.19
C ILE A 36 12.56 2.76 -3.11
N THR A 37 12.41 2.55 -4.42
CA THR A 37 13.22 3.17 -5.47
C THR A 37 12.43 4.14 -6.34
N LEU A 38 11.18 4.42 -5.99
CA LEU A 38 10.33 5.40 -6.65
C LEU A 38 9.30 5.93 -5.64
N ASP A 39 8.62 7.02 -5.98
CA ASP A 39 7.54 7.54 -5.15
C ASP A 39 6.36 6.58 -5.18
N LEU A 40 5.88 6.17 -4.01
CA LEU A 40 4.77 5.24 -3.87
C LEU A 40 3.73 5.76 -2.89
N ASP A 41 2.47 5.55 -3.25
CA ASP A 41 1.36 5.76 -2.32
C ASP A 41 1.20 4.56 -1.40
N ASN A 42 0.59 4.78 -0.24
CA ASN A 42 0.11 3.67 0.59
C ASN A 42 -0.92 2.85 -0.20
N GLY A 43 -0.90 1.55 -0.02
CA GLY A 43 -1.74 0.63 -0.78
C GLY A 43 -1.11 0.11 -2.06
N SER A 44 0.11 0.55 -2.40
CA SER A 44 0.88 -0.05 -3.50
C SER A 44 1.32 -1.46 -3.15
N ILE A 45 1.43 -2.31 -4.15
CA ILE A 45 1.85 -3.71 -4.01
C ILE A 45 3.27 -3.86 -4.57
N ILE A 46 4.20 -4.21 -3.71
CA ILE A 46 5.61 -4.39 -4.09
C ILE A 46 6.12 -5.77 -3.68
N GLY A 47 7.28 -6.13 -4.16
CA GLY A 47 7.98 -7.35 -3.74
C GLY A 47 9.16 -7.04 -2.83
N LYS A 48 9.61 -8.06 -2.12
CA LYS A 48 10.80 -8.01 -1.27
C LYS A 48 11.98 -8.58 -2.05
N GLY A 49 13.05 -7.80 -2.15
CA GLY A 49 14.30 -8.22 -2.76
C GLY A 49 15.33 -8.71 -1.73
N ALA A 50 16.61 -8.48 -2.02
CA ALA A 50 17.69 -8.90 -1.15
C ALA A 50 17.78 -8.07 0.14
N LEU A 51 18.27 -8.68 1.21
CA LEU A 51 18.53 -7.99 2.48
C LEU A 51 19.71 -7.02 2.32
N GLU A 52 19.49 -5.79 2.68
CA GLU A 52 20.52 -4.75 2.76
C GLU A 52 21.06 -4.61 4.20
N LYS A 53 22.11 -3.84 4.37
CA LYS A 53 22.61 -3.49 5.69
C LYS A 53 21.56 -2.66 6.47
N GLY A 54 21.45 -2.90 7.78
CA GLY A 54 20.50 -2.21 8.65
C GLY A 54 19.12 -2.85 8.69
N GLU A 55 19.05 -4.13 8.33
CA GLU A 55 17.81 -4.94 8.42
C GLU A 55 16.68 -4.44 7.49
N VAL A 56 17.06 -3.84 6.38
CA VAL A 56 16.15 -3.34 5.36
C VAL A 56 16.30 -4.19 4.11
N TYR A 57 15.18 -4.48 3.46
CA TYR A 57 15.16 -5.21 2.19
C TYR A 57 15.12 -4.24 1.02
N ALA A 58 15.76 -4.62 -0.09
CA ALA A 58 15.62 -3.91 -1.34
C ALA A 58 14.21 -4.11 -1.91
N MET A 59 13.72 -3.14 -2.66
CA MET A 59 12.47 -3.25 -3.38
C MET A 59 12.64 -4.17 -4.60
N ALA A 60 11.63 -4.97 -4.86
CA ALA A 60 11.52 -5.78 -6.07
C ALA A 60 10.09 -5.75 -6.60
N ALA A 61 9.87 -6.26 -7.81
CA ALA A 61 8.53 -6.47 -8.31
C ALA A 61 7.88 -7.67 -7.59
N PRO A 62 6.57 -7.63 -7.33
CA PRO A 62 5.89 -8.81 -6.80
C PRO A 62 5.91 -9.94 -7.84
N THR A 63 6.01 -11.18 -7.35
CA THR A 63 5.99 -12.35 -8.24
C THR A 63 4.59 -12.59 -8.76
N THR A 64 3.61 -12.62 -7.88
CA THR A 64 2.21 -12.81 -8.24
C THR A 64 1.33 -12.00 -7.29
N PHE A 65 0.38 -11.29 -7.84
CA PHE A 65 -0.70 -10.68 -7.08
C PHE A 65 -1.97 -10.71 -7.92
N ALA A 66 -3.02 -11.22 -7.36
CA ALA A 66 -4.37 -11.16 -7.91
C ALA A 66 -5.36 -11.02 -6.76
N GLY A 67 -6.42 -10.29 -7.02
CA GLY A 67 -7.45 -10.07 -6.03
C GLY A 67 -8.80 -9.81 -6.66
N LYS A 68 -9.76 -9.52 -5.80
CA LYS A 68 -11.14 -9.21 -6.19
C LYS A 68 -11.67 -8.12 -5.27
N ILE A 69 -12.32 -7.13 -5.84
CA ILE A 69 -13.04 -6.13 -5.06
C ILE A 69 -14.32 -6.77 -4.53
N ILE A 70 -14.47 -6.82 -3.20
CA ILE A 70 -15.63 -7.43 -2.55
C ILE A 70 -16.79 -6.47 -2.56
N ASP A 71 -16.60 -5.29 -1.98
CA ASP A 71 -17.65 -4.28 -1.84
C ASP A 71 -17.05 -2.92 -1.52
N LYS A 72 -17.90 -1.89 -1.53
CA LYS A 72 -17.54 -0.53 -1.12
C LYS A 72 -17.75 -0.38 0.39
N ALA A 73 -16.76 0.18 1.06
CA ALA A 73 -16.86 0.48 2.48
C ALA A 73 -17.78 1.68 2.74
N ALA A 74 -18.26 1.82 3.96
CA ALA A 74 -19.13 2.93 4.35
C ALA A 74 -18.48 4.31 4.20
N ASN A 75 -17.14 4.40 4.28
CA ASN A 75 -16.37 5.63 4.10
C ASN A 75 -16.06 5.95 2.62
N GLY A 76 -16.54 5.14 1.69
CA GLY A 76 -16.30 5.31 0.26
C GLY A 76 -15.07 4.58 -0.29
N ASN A 77 -14.25 3.97 0.54
CA ASN A 77 -13.14 3.13 0.11
C ASN A 77 -13.65 1.74 -0.33
N TRP A 78 -12.76 0.94 -0.88
CA TRP A 78 -13.10 -0.37 -1.43
C TRP A 78 -12.35 -1.46 -0.69
N TYR A 79 -13.02 -2.58 -0.42
CA TYR A 79 -12.38 -3.77 0.14
C TYR A 79 -11.86 -4.65 -0.97
N VAL A 80 -10.60 -5.02 -0.87
CA VAL A 80 -9.94 -5.94 -1.81
C VAL A 80 -9.58 -7.22 -1.07
N GLU A 81 -10.04 -8.35 -1.58
CA GLU A 81 -9.65 -9.67 -1.09
C GLU A 81 -8.56 -10.24 -2.00
N VAL A 82 -7.48 -10.69 -1.40
CA VAL A 82 -6.37 -11.33 -2.12
C VAL A 82 -6.77 -12.75 -2.50
N THR A 83 -6.77 -13.07 -3.78
CA THR A 83 -7.04 -14.42 -4.28
C THR A 83 -5.78 -15.22 -4.55
N SER A 84 -4.68 -14.57 -4.88
CA SER A 84 -3.38 -15.19 -5.08
C SER A 84 -2.29 -14.18 -4.80
N ALA A 85 -1.27 -14.56 -4.05
CA ALA A 85 -0.13 -13.69 -3.76
C ALA A 85 1.13 -14.51 -3.55
N GLU A 86 2.21 -14.12 -4.22
CA GLU A 86 3.55 -14.67 -4.02
C GLU A 86 4.54 -13.51 -4.07
N ASN A 87 5.33 -13.36 -3.01
CA ASN A 87 6.25 -12.23 -2.83
C ASN A 87 5.55 -10.87 -3.07
N ALA A 88 4.35 -10.73 -2.59
CA ALA A 88 3.55 -9.52 -2.70
C ALA A 88 3.36 -8.90 -1.31
N TYR A 89 3.72 -7.63 -1.18
CA TYR A 89 3.68 -6.89 0.08
C TYR A 89 2.89 -5.60 -0.13
N LEU A 90 1.99 -5.32 0.80
CA LEU A 90 1.20 -4.09 0.81
C LEU A 90 1.97 -3.00 1.55
N VAL A 91 2.20 -1.87 0.90
CA VAL A 91 2.84 -0.71 1.51
C VAL A 91 1.86 0.01 2.42
N LEU A 92 2.16 0.07 3.70
CA LEU A 92 1.36 0.77 4.70
C LEU A 92 2.29 1.49 5.68
N THR A 93 2.67 2.70 5.33
CA THR A 93 3.39 3.59 6.23
C THR A 93 2.40 4.47 6.97
N VAL A 94 2.49 4.52 8.29
CA VAL A 94 1.64 5.40 9.08
C VAL A 94 2.04 6.85 8.79
N PRO A 95 1.12 7.69 8.31
CA PRO A 95 1.42 9.10 8.08
C PRO A 95 1.82 9.80 9.37
N VAL A 96 2.93 10.54 9.31
CA VAL A 96 3.38 11.35 10.43
C VAL A 96 2.70 12.71 10.36
N THR A 97 1.98 13.07 11.41
CA THR A 97 1.34 14.38 11.53
C THR A 97 2.02 15.20 12.62
N TYR A 98 2.36 16.43 12.31
CA TYR A 98 2.97 17.36 13.24
C TYR A 98 1.92 18.34 13.78
N TYR A 99 2.18 18.88 14.97
CA TYR A 99 1.31 19.86 15.60
C TYR A 99 1.05 21.10 14.72
N ASP A 100 2.08 21.53 13.97
CA ASP A 100 2.02 22.73 13.13
C ASP A 100 1.36 22.49 11.77
N TYR A 101 0.97 21.25 11.46
CA TYR A 101 0.32 20.95 10.19
C TYR A 101 -1.09 21.54 10.15
N THR A 102 -1.44 22.15 9.03
CA THR A 102 -2.81 22.58 8.77
C THR A 102 -3.75 21.39 8.71
N HIS A 103 -5.06 21.64 8.80
CA HIS A 103 -6.06 20.58 8.69
C HIS A 103 -5.92 19.79 7.37
N ALA A 104 -5.67 20.49 6.25
CA ALA A 104 -5.44 19.83 4.95
C ALA A 104 -4.19 18.95 4.96
N MET A 105 -3.10 19.37 5.61
CA MET A 105 -1.86 18.59 5.71
C MET A 105 -2.00 17.34 6.58
N ARG A 106 -3.03 17.27 7.44
CA ARG A 106 -3.31 16.10 8.28
C ARG A 106 -4.19 15.06 7.59
N ASP A 107 -4.71 15.38 6.42
CA ASP A 107 -5.49 14.46 5.62
C ASP A 107 -4.57 13.36 5.07
N GLU A 108 -4.91 12.11 5.28
CA GLU A 108 -4.12 10.97 4.79
C GLU A 108 -3.96 10.98 3.27
N SER A 109 -4.89 11.59 2.54
CA SER A 109 -4.81 11.70 1.08
C SER A 109 -3.70 12.63 0.58
N THR A 110 -3.04 13.37 1.44
CA THR A 110 -1.92 14.25 1.10
C THR A 110 -0.56 13.60 1.32
N PHE A 111 -0.53 12.41 1.91
CA PHE A 111 0.70 11.70 2.27
C PHE A 111 1.12 10.73 1.16
N TYR A 112 2.40 10.70 0.86
CA TYR A 112 3.00 9.68 0.01
C TYR A 112 4.41 9.31 0.49
N ASN A 113 4.91 8.18 0.03
CA ASN A 113 6.25 7.70 0.36
C ASN A 113 7.22 8.13 -0.74
N ALA A 114 8.23 8.91 -0.39
CA ALA A 114 9.20 9.43 -1.35
C ALA A 114 10.26 8.38 -1.72
N ASN A 115 10.79 8.49 -2.93
CA ASN A 115 11.90 7.65 -3.41
C ASN A 115 13.06 7.64 -2.42
N GLY A 116 13.54 6.46 -2.07
CA GLY A 116 14.62 6.25 -1.12
C GLY A 116 14.15 6.08 0.34
N ASP A 117 12.87 6.29 0.63
CA ASP A 117 12.32 6.05 1.95
C ASP A 117 12.28 4.56 2.28
N ILE A 118 12.33 4.28 3.57
CA ILE A 118 12.08 2.94 4.11
C ILE A 118 10.61 2.88 4.48
N VAL A 119 9.88 1.98 3.85
CA VAL A 119 8.45 1.80 4.08
C VAL A 119 8.19 0.51 4.82
N ARG A 120 7.13 0.50 5.62
CA ARG A 120 6.63 -0.73 6.22
C ARG A 120 5.75 -1.46 5.21
N ALA A 121 6.03 -2.73 5.04
CA ALA A 121 5.31 -3.58 4.11
C ALA A 121 4.78 -4.84 4.82
N TYR A 122 3.56 -5.22 4.46
CA TYR A 122 2.84 -6.35 5.02
C TYR A 122 2.69 -7.42 3.96
N LYS A 123 3.22 -8.61 4.22
CA LYS A 123 3.09 -9.74 3.32
C LYS A 123 1.62 -10.10 3.15
N LEU A 124 1.20 -10.24 1.90
CA LEU A 124 -0.15 -10.65 1.55
C LEU A 124 -0.21 -12.17 1.38
N PHE A 125 -1.29 -12.74 1.87
CA PHE A 125 -1.62 -14.15 1.75
C PHE A 125 -2.99 -14.29 1.12
N GLU A 126 -3.26 -15.41 0.50
CA GLU A 126 -4.59 -15.73 -0.01
C GLU A 126 -5.64 -15.63 1.11
N GLY A 127 -6.71 -14.92 0.85
CA GLY A 127 -7.79 -14.66 1.80
C GLY A 127 -7.64 -13.38 2.62
N ASP A 128 -6.51 -12.69 2.53
CA ASP A 128 -6.33 -11.40 3.20
C ASP A 128 -7.24 -10.34 2.58
N VAL A 129 -7.74 -9.44 3.40
CA VAL A 129 -8.60 -8.32 2.97
C VAL A 129 -7.97 -7.01 3.43
N PHE A 130 -7.88 -6.07 2.51
CA PHE A 130 -7.43 -4.70 2.82
C PHE A 130 -8.37 -3.66 2.21
N GLU A 131 -8.31 -2.46 2.75
CA GLU A 131 -9.13 -1.32 2.30
C GLU A 131 -8.26 -0.35 1.53
N LEU A 132 -8.77 0.13 0.39
CA LEU A 132 -8.05 1.04 -0.47
C LEU A 132 -8.99 2.10 -1.05
N SER A 133 -8.54 3.36 -1.07
CA SER A 133 -9.28 4.44 -1.69
C SER A 133 -9.26 4.34 -3.22
N ALA A 134 -10.18 5.04 -3.87
CA ALA A 134 -10.29 5.03 -5.33
C ALA A 134 -8.99 5.47 -6.02
N GLU A 135 -8.23 6.37 -5.41
CA GLU A 135 -6.95 6.86 -5.93
C GLU A 135 -5.86 5.79 -5.97
N GLY A 136 -6.03 4.72 -5.21
CA GLY A 136 -5.10 3.58 -5.18
C GLY A 136 -5.26 2.62 -6.35
N PHE A 137 -6.31 2.76 -7.13
CA PHE A 137 -6.58 1.90 -8.28
C PHE A 137 -6.21 2.57 -9.59
N LEU A 138 -5.67 1.79 -10.51
CA LEU A 138 -5.64 2.16 -11.92
C LEU A 138 -6.90 1.59 -12.57
N GLY A 139 -7.77 2.48 -13.03
CA GLY A 139 -9.10 2.14 -13.51
C GLY A 139 -10.19 2.54 -12.53
N THR A 140 -11.42 2.21 -12.85
CA THR A 140 -12.58 2.54 -12.02
C THR A 140 -12.96 1.32 -11.18
N PRO A 141 -12.85 1.39 -9.85
CA PRO A 141 -13.21 0.27 -9.00
C PRO A 141 -14.71 -0.02 -9.04
N ALA A 142 -15.06 -1.29 -9.09
CA ALA A 142 -16.43 -1.77 -9.07
C ALA A 142 -16.52 -3.09 -8.31
N LYS A 143 -17.68 -3.34 -7.73
CA LYS A 143 -17.95 -4.59 -7.01
C LYS A 143 -17.73 -5.80 -7.94
N ASN A 144 -17.07 -6.81 -7.42
CA ASN A 144 -16.69 -8.05 -8.12
C ASN A 144 -15.66 -7.89 -9.23
N ALA A 145 -15.04 -6.72 -9.38
CA ALA A 145 -13.96 -6.56 -10.34
C ALA A 145 -12.73 -7.37 -9.91
N VAL A 146 -12.08 -8.01 -10.88
CA VAL A 146 -10.81 -8.71 -10.66
C VAL A 146 -9.70 -7.68 -10.77
N VAL A 147 -8.73 -7.78 -9.88
CA VAL A 147 -7.61 -6.83 -9.83
C VAL A 147 -6.27 -7.55 -9.89
N GLY A 148 -5.29 -6.86 -10.43
CA GLY A 148 -3.89 -7.24 -10.43
C GLY A 148 -3.03 -6.09 -9.95
N VAL A 149 -1.76 -6.07 -10.32
CA VAL A 149 -0.82 -4.99 -10.00
C VAL A 149 -0.19 -4.46 -11.27
N ASP A 150 -0.13 -3.14 -11.39
CA ASP A 150 0.57 -2.49 -12.49
C ASP A 150 2.08 -2.60 -12.31
N ALA A 151 2.78 -3.05 -13.35
CA ALA A 151 4.23 -3.27 -13.31
C ALA A 151 5.06 -1.98 -13.24
N THR A 152 4.47 -0.84 -13.55
CA THR A 152 5.17 0.45 -13.59
C THR A 152 4.95 1.27 -12.32
N THR A 153 3.71 1.41 -11.90
CA THR A 153 3.33 2.24 -10.75
C THR A 153 3.11 1.46 -9.47
N TYR A 154 3.03 0.14 -9.57
CA TYR A 154 2.74 -0.78 -8.45
C TYR A 154 1.39 -0.52 -7.79
N LYS A 155 0.51 0.21 -8.43
CA LYS A 155 -0.88 0.36 -7.99
C LYS A 155 -1.70 -0.87 -8.32
N VAL A 156 -2.79 -1.04 -7.58
CA VAL A 156 -3.77 -2.08 -7.89
C VAL A 156 -4.45 -1.73 -9.20
N GLU A 157 -4.42 -2.62 -10.16
CA GLU A 157 -4.97 -2.41 -11.52
C GLU A 157 -6.21 -3.27 -11.73
N ILE A 158 -7.23 -2.66 -12.37
CA ILE A 158 -8.50 -3.32 -12.69
C ILE A 158 -8.51 -3.81 -14.13
#